data_22bc34fc661cd939a398abeadb33377e
#
_entry.id   22bc34fc661cd939a398abeadb33377e
#
_cell.length_a   1.000
_cell.length_b   1.000
_cell.length_c   1.000
_cell.angle_alpha   90.00
_cell.angle_beta   90.00
_cell.angle_gamma   90.00
#
_symmetry.space_group_name_H-M   'P 1'
#
loop_
_entity.id
_entity.type
_entity.pdbx_description
1 polymer ?
#
loop_
_entity_poly.entity_id
_entity_poly.type
_entity_poly.pdbx_seq_one_letter_code
_entity_poly.pdbx_strand_id
1 'polypeptide(L)'
;ESPVKDKLESLGRLLRSLGETSTIVFLNYRDSVERTNNYLVEQGFSTSFFHGGLEQKEREASLYRFSNGSANILVSTDLASRGLDIPDIDNIIHYHIPESEDGYIHRVGRTARWEAQGRAFFLLGPEEHIPEYVDAEVEDYEIPAVEELPAPAKPKMATLYIGKGKKDKISKGDILGFLCKKGGLNSSEIGKIDVNDRYAYAAIARPKLKSVLNNVKGEKIKGVKTIVEEVR
;
A
#
# COMPACT_ATOMS: atom_id res chain seq x y z
N GLU A 1 8.81 8.23 20.46
CA GLU A 1 7.60 8.26 21.30
C GLU A 1 6.65 9.36 20.85
N SER A 2 5.34 9.17 21.05
CA SER A 2 4.33 10.21 20.84
C SER A 2 4.08 10.94 22.17
N PRO A 3 4.04 12.27 22.17
CA PRO A 3 3.79 13.04 23.39
C PRO A 3 2.33 12.94 23.87
N VAL A 4 1.44 12.47 23.02
CA VAL A 4 0.01 12.34 23.32
C VAL A 4 -0.50 10.94 23.02
N LYS A 5 -1.58 10.56 23.69
CA LYS A 5 -2.21 9.26 23.54
C LYS A 5 -2.73 9.01 22.11
N ASP A 6 -3.22 10.05 21.45
CA ASP A 6 -3.53 10.00 20.02
C ASP A 6 -2.24 10.16 19.20
N LYS A 7 -1.83 9.08 18.56
CA LYS A 7 -0.54 8.97 17.88
C LYS A 7 -0.59 9.32 16.38
N LEU A 8 -1.70 9.82 15.87
CA LEU A 8 -1.87 10.05 14.42
C LEU A 8 -0.89 11.08 13.87
N GLU A 9 -0.70 12.19 14.56
CA GLU A 9 0.26 13.23 14.14
C GLU A 9 1.69 12.68 14.13
N SER A 10 2.08 11.97 15.19
CA SER A 10 3.40 11.33 15.28
C SER A 10 3.59 10.29 14.18
N LEU A 11 2.55 9.53 13.84
CA LEU A 11 2.58 8.60 12.71
C LEU A 11 2.81 9.32 11.38
N GLY A 12 2.10 10.41 11.13
CA GLY A 12 2.27 11.20 9.91
C GLY A 12 3.69 11.76 9.78
N ARG A 13 4.26 12.26 10.87
CA ARG A 13 5.65 12.74 10.90
C ARG A 13 6.65 11.62 10.63
N LEU A 14 6.48 10.47 11.26
CA LEU A 14 7.33 9.30 11.02
C LEU A 14 7.27 8.87 9.55
N LEU A 15 6.08 8.75 8.98
CA LEU A 15 5.91 8.36 7.58
C LEU A 15 6.53 9.37 6.61
N ARG A 16 6.45 10.68 6.88
CA ARG A 16 7.14 11.70 6.08
C ARG A 16 8.65 11.52 6.14
N SER A 17 9.20 11.18 7.30
CA SER A 17 10.65 10.94 7.45
C SER A 17 11.13 9.66 6.74
N LEU A 18 10.27 8.68 6.53
CA LEU A 18 10.58 7.44 5.84
C LEU A 18 10.53 7.56 4.30
N GLY A 19 9.88 8.59 3.78
CA GLY A 19 9.86 8.90 2.35
C GLY A 19 9.12 7.88 1.49
N GLU A 20 9.68 7.55 0.33
CA GLU A 20 9.06 6.66 -0.67
C GLU A 20 9.13 5.16 -0.33
N THR A 21 9.65 4.79 0.82
CA THR A 21 9.77 3.39 1.23
C THR A 21 8.40 2.75 1.46
N SER A 22 8.30 1.43 1.23
CA SER A 22 7.10 0.66 1.53
C SER A 22 6.95 0.43 3.03
N THR A 23 5.75 0.66 3.54
CA THR A 23 5.47 0.58 4.99
C THR A 23 4.14 -0.09 5.25
N ILE A 24 4.11 -1.03 6.21
CA ILE A 24 2.86 -1.52 6.80
C ILE A 24 2.72 -0.90 8.19
N VAL A 25 1.57 -0.28 8.43
CA VAL A 25 1.16 0.21 9.75
C VAL A 25 0.18 -0.76 10.36
N PHE A 26 0.56 -1.43 11.44
CA PHE A 26 -0.26 -2.41 12.13
C PHE A 26 -1.03 -1.82 13.29
N LEU A 27 -2.33 -2.09 13.31
CA LEU A 27 -3.26 -1.77 14.38
C LEU A 27 -4.03 -3.03 14.80
N ASN A 28 -4.60 -3.01 16.00
CA ASN A 28 -5.30 -4.19 16.55
C ASN A 28 -6.78 -4.23 16.18
N TYR A 29 -7.39 -3.09 15.76
CA TYR A 29 -8.84 -2.97 15.56
C TYR A 29 -9.20 -2.40 14.18
N ARG A 30 -10.29 -2.91 13.60
CA ARG A 30 -10.80 -2.49 12.27
C ARG A 30 -11.13 -1.00 12.22
N ASP A 31 -11.83 -0.48 13.22
CA ASP A 31 -12.23 0.94 13.29
C ASP A 31 -11.00 1.86 13.37
N SER A 32 -9.97 1.41 14.09
CA SER A 32 -8.70 2.14 14.17
C SER A 32 -7.96 2.16 12.83
N VAL A 33 -8.02 1.07 12.07
CA VAL A 33 -7.45 1.00 10.70
C VAL A 33 -8.13 2.02 9.80
N GLU A 34 -9.44 2.05 9.77
CA GLU A 34 -10.20 3.00 8.92
C GLU A 34 -9.95 4.45 9.32
N ARG A 35 -9.99 4.74 10.64
CA ARG A 35 -9.70 6.07 11.18
C ARG A 35 -8.30 6.54 10.80
N THR A 36 -7.31 5.69 10.96
CA THR A 36 -5.90 5.99 10.63
C THR A 36 -5.72 6.20 9.14
N ASN A 37 -6.32 5.33 8.32
CA ASN A 37 -6.27 5.49 6.87
C ASN A 37 -6.88 6.82 6.41
N ASN A 38 -8.05 7.17 6.92
CA ASN A 38 -8.71 8.43 6.57
C ASN A 38 -7.85 9.65 6.94
N TYR A 39 -7.27 9.65 8.15
CA TYR A 39 -6.35 10.69 8.56
C TYR A 39 -5.16 10.82 7.60
N LEU A 40 -4.52 9.71 7.24
CA LEU A 40 -3.36 9.74 6.33
C LEU A 40 -3.74 10.23 4.93
N VAL A 41 -4.89 9.83 4.41
CA VAL A 41 -5.40 10.34 3.12
C VAL A 41 -5.63 11.84 3.17
N GLU A 42 -6.24 12.37 4.23
CA GLU A 42 -6.44 13.81 4.45
C GLU A 42 -5.11 14.56 4.54
N GLN A 43 -4.06 13.93 5.06
CA GLN A 43 -2.71 14.50 5.10
C GLN A 43 -1.94 14.40 3.76
N GLY A 44 -2.53 13.80 2.72
CA GLY A 44 -1.95 13.68 1.38
C GLY A 44 -1.11 12.43 1.13
N PHE A 45 -1.17 11.44 2.02
CA PHE A 45 -0.52 10.14 1.80
C PHE A 45 -1.33 9.26 0.84
N SER A 46 -0.62 8.45 0.06
CA SER A 46 -1.21 7.40 -0.78
C SER A 46 -1.20 6.08 -0.03
N THR A 47 -2.37 5.68 0.44
CA THR A 47 -2.55 4.51 1.30
C THR A 47 -3.49 3.48 0.71
N SER A 48 -3.31 2.25 1.11
CA SER A 48 -4.31 1.19 1.09
C SER A 48 -4.59 0.75 2.52
N PHE A 49 -5.77 0.21 2.79
CA PHE A 49 -6.07 -0.37 4.09
C PHE A 49 -6.68 -1.76 3.96
N PHE A 50 -6.55 -2.58 5.01
CA PHE A 50 -6.87 -3.98 4.96
C PHE A 50 -7.33 -4.51 6.32
N HIS A 51 -8.52 -5.08 6.36
CA HIS A 51 -9.05 -5.79 7.52
C HIS A 51 -10.16 -6.77 7.12
N GLY A 52 -10.55 -7.64 8.03
CA GLY A 52 -11.51 -8.71 7.75
C GLY A 52 -12.96 -8.25 7.49
N GLY A 53 -13.29 -6.98 7.74
CA GLY A 53 -14.60 -6.40 7.44
C GLY A 53 -14.78 -5.96 5.98
N LEU A 54 -13.69 -5.89 5.20
CA LEU A 54 -13.76 -5.54 3.79
C LEU A 54 -14.32 -6.69 2.95
N GLU A 55 -15.03 -6.37 1.87
CA GLU A 55 -15.41 -7.32 0.85
C GLU A 55 -14.16 -7.86 0.11
N GLN A 56 -14.27 -9.04 -0.48
CA GLN A 56 -13.17 -9.69 -1.17
C GLN A 56 -12.56 -8.81 -2.28
N LYS A 57 -13.39 -8.13 -3.06
CA LYS A 57 -12.94 -7.21 -4.12
C LYS A 57 -12.13 -6.04 -3.56
N GLU A 58 -12.56 -5.47 -2.45
CA GLU A 58 -11.85 -4.37 -1.78
C GLU A 58 -10.50 -4.83 -1.23
N ARG A 59 -10.46 -6.02 -0.62
CA ARG A 59 -9.20 -6.63 -0.14
C ARG A 59 -8.21 -6.85 -1.27
N GLU A 60 -8.65 -7.40 -2.39
CA GLU A 60 -7.81 -7.63 -3.57
C GLU A 60 -7.27 -6.31 -4.13
N ALA A 61 -8.12 -5.29 -4.28
CA ALA A 61 -7.71 -3.98 -4.77
C ALA A 61 -6.67 -3.31 -3.86
N SER A 62 -6.88 -3.36 -2.54
CA SER A 62 -5.95 -2.81 -1.55
C SER A 62 -4.57 -3.47 -1.61
N LEU A 63 -4.53 -4.79 -1.61
CA LEU A 63 -3.27 -5.55 -1.68
C LEU A 63 -2.58 -5.35 -3.03
N TYR A 64 -3.34 -5.33 -4.11
CA TYR A 64 -2.80 -5.12 -5.45
C TYR A 64 -2.14 -3.74 -5.57
N ARG A 65 -2.80 -2.68 -5.11
CA ARG A 65 -2.25 -1.32 -5.10
C ARG A 65 -0.95 -1.23 -4.29
N PHE A 66 -0.93 -1.85 -3.12
CA PHE A 66 0.27 -1.88 -2.29
C PHE A 66 1.40 -2.68 -2.93
N SER A 67 1.10 -3.87 -3.47
CA SER A 67 2.10 -4.74 -4.07
C SER A 67 2.69 -4.21 -5.38
N ASN A 68 1.96 -3.39 -6.13
CA ASN A 68 2.43 -2.84 -7.41
C ASN A 68 3.09 -1.46 -7.31
N GLY A 69 3.18 -0.88 -6.11
CA GLY A 69 3.77 0.44 -5.88
C GLY A 69 2.83 1.62 -6.14
N SER A 70 1.51 1.39 -6.25
CA SER A 70 0.50 2.47 -6.37
C SER A 70 0.11 3.08 -5.02
N ALA A 71 0.32 2.34 -3.93
CA ALA A 71 0.27 2.82 -2.56
C ALA A 71 1.53 2.35 -1.85
N ASN A 72 2.23 3.24 -1.19
CA ASN A 72 3.45 2.91 -0.45
C ASN A 72 3.20 2.66 1.04
N ILE A 73 1.99 2.83 1.50
CA ILE A 73 1.57 2.58 2.88
C ILE A 73 0.35 1.66 2.88
N LEU A 74 0.43 0.56 3.63
CA LEU A 74 -0.70 -0.31 3.94
C LEU A 74 -1.04 -0.18 5.41
N VAL A 75 -2.25 0.25 5.73
CA VAL A 75 -2.78 0.31 7.10
C VAL A 75 -3.61 -0.93 7.35
N SER A 76 -3.22 -1.77 8.29
CA SER A 76 -3.84 -3.10 8.43
C SER A 76 -3.95 -3.58 9.87
N THR A 77 -4.91 -4.47 10.11
CA THR A 77 -4.89 -5.37 11.26
C THR A 77 -3.87 -6.49 11.03
N ASP A 78 -3.67 -7.35 12.03
CA ASP A 78 -2.80 -8.52 11.92
C ASP A 78 -3.17 -9.50 10.79
N LEU A 79 -4.32 -9.32 10.15
CA LEU A 79 -4.73 -10.10 8.99
C LEU A 79 -3.71 -10.03 7.84
N ALA A 80 -3.04 -8.88 7.64
CA ALA A 80 -1.98 -8.72 6.65
C ALA A 80 -0.64 -9.34 7.05
N SER A 81 -0.49 -9.80 8.30
CA SER A 81 0.76 -10.39 8.79
C SER A 81 0.94 -11.86 8.39
N ARG A 82 -0.11 -12.52 7.93
CA ARG A 82 -0.12 -13.98 7.65
C ARG A 82 -0.65 -14.28 6.26
N GLY A 83 0.02 -15.21 5.57
CA GLY A 83 -0.52 -15.88 4.39
C GLY A 83 -0.81 -15.03 3.16
N LEU A 84 -0.37 -13.79 3.12
CA LEU A 84 -0.56 -12.91 1.98
C LEU A 84 0.69 -12.84 1.09
N ASP A 85 0.46 -12.83 -0.21
CA ASP A 85 1.50 -12.58 -1.20
C ASP A 85 1.80 -11.08 -1.28
N ILE A 86 2.55 -10.61 -0.29
CA ILE A 86 3.03 -9.23 -0.22
C ILE A 86 4.55 -9.26 -0.43
N PRO A 87 5.11 -8.37 -1.26
CA PRO A 87 6.55 -8.27 -1.44
C PRO A 87 7.26 -7.89 -0.12
N ASP A 88 8.57 -8.03 -0.09
CA ASP A 88 9.37 -7.58 1.06
C ASP A 88 9.13 -6.10 1.34
N ILE A 89 8.87 -5.78 2.60
CA ILE A 89 8.47 -4.47 3.07
C ILE A 89 9.66 -3.79 3.74
N ASP A 90 9.88 -2.52 3.41
CA ASP A 90 10.99 -1.75 3.98
C ASP A 90 10.79 -1.45 5.47
N ASN A 91 9.56 -1.13 5.86
CA ASN A 91 9.25 -0.72 7.23
C ASN A 91 7.98 -1.36 7.77
N ILE A 92 8.02 -1.73 9.03
CA ILE A 92 6.85 -2.12 9.83
C ILE A 92 6.70 -1.10 10.95
N ILE A 93 5.51 -0.58 11.14
CA ILE A 93 5.16 0.31 12.26
C ILE A 93 4.11 -0.36 13.12
N HIS A 94 4.45 -0.64 14.37
CA HIS A 94 3.50 -1.05 15.39
C HIS A 94 2.82 0.21 15.95
N TYR A 95 1.70 0.61 15.34
CA TYR A 95 0.88 1.71 15.86
C TYR A 95 0.18 1.29 17.17
N HIS A 96 -0.38 0.10 17.19
CA HIS A 96 -0.74 -0.60 18.40
C HIS A 96 0.29 -1.68 18.72
N ILE A 97 0.61 -1.85 19.99
CA ILE A 97 1.49 -2.92 20.47
C ILE A 97 0.85 -4.26 20.10
N PRO A 98 1.61 -5.23 19.54
CA PRO A 98 1.10 -6.57 19.30
C PRO A 98 0.57 -7.19 20.59
N GLU A 99 -0.56 -7.89 20.52
CA GLU A 99 -1.20 -8.51 21.70
C GLU A 99 -0.46 -9.78 22.18
N SER A 100 0.47 -10.30 21.37
CA SER A 100 1.25 -11.49 21.68
C SER A 100 2.61 -11.49 20.98
N GLU A 101 3.53 -12.29 21.52
CA GLU A 101 4.83 -12.55 20.87
C GLU A 101 4.66 -13.13 19.46
N ASP A 102 3.75 -14.07 19.29
CA ASP A 102 3.43 -14.66 17.98
C ASP A 102 2.96 -13.60 16.97
N GLY A 103 2.10 -12.69 17.40
CA GLY A 103 1.67 -11.54 16.59
C GLY A 103 2.84 -10.64 16.21
N TYR A 104 3.73 -10.35 17.13
CA TYR A 104 4.95 -9.58 16.88
C TYR A 104 5.83 -10.26 15.82
N ILE A 105 6.13 -11.54 16.00
CA ILE A 105 6.98 -12.31 15.08
C ILE A 105 6.39 -12.30 13.67
N HIS A 106 5.07 -12.50 13.53
CA HIS A 106 4.41 -12.48 12.23
C HIS A 106 4.41 -11.10 11.57
N ARG A 107 4.26 -10.00 12.34
CA ARG A 107 4.38 -8.64 11.81
C ARG A 107 5.78 -8.37 11.30
N VAL A 108 6.80 -8.62 12.12
CA VAL A 108 8.20 -8.39 11.77
C VAL A 108 8.66 -9.29 10.62
N GLY A 109 8.10 -10.49 10.50
CA GLY A 109 8.36 -11.41 9.39
C GLY A 109 7.93 -10.90 8.00
N ARG A 110 7.31 -9.74 7.90
CA ARG A 110 7.02 -9.06 6.62
C ARG A 110 8.18 -8.21 6.11
N THR A 111 9.10 -7.85 6.98
CA THR A 111 10.34 -7.18 6.62
C THR A 111 11.51 -8.15 6.79
N ALA A 112 12.61 -7.97 6.09
CA ALA A 112 13.85 -8.74 6.21
C ALA A 112 13.72 -10.25 5.95
N ARG A 113 13.57 -10.65 4.68
CA ARG A 113 13.96 -12.01 4.26
C ARG A 113 15.44 -12.00 3.86
N TRP A 114 16.26 -12.72 4.65
CA TRP A 114 17.67 -13.14 4.40
C TRP A 114 18.72 -12.09 4.06
N GLU A 115 18.44 -11.05 3.29
CA GLU A 115 19.42 -10.02 2.88
C GLU A 115 18.86 -8.59 2.84
N ALA A 116 17.56 -8.40 3.13
CA ALA A 116 16.93 -7.09 3.09
C ALA A 116 17.09 -6.37 4.43
N GLN A 117 17.52 -5.11 4.40
CA GLN A 117 17.61 -4.23 5.56
C GLN A 117 16.24 -3.62 5.87
N GLY A 118 15.32 -4.43 6.39
CA GLY A 118 14.04 -3.93 6.86
C GLY A 118 14.15 -3.31 8.26
N ARG A 119 13.25 -2.36 8.57
CA ARG A 119 13.16 -1.69 9.86
C ARG A 119 11.80 -1.92 10.49
N ALA A 120 11.76 -2.08 11.81
CA ALA A 120 10.54 -2.14 12.60
C ALA A 120 10.53 -1.01 13.63
N PHE A 121 9.39 -0.33 13.75
CA PHE A 121 9.22 0.78 14.68
C PHE A 121 8.08 0.49 15.64
N PHE A 122 8.28 0.80 16.91
CA PHE A 122 7.19 0.94 17.88
C PHE A 122 6.83 2.41 18.01
N LEU A 123 5.60 2.77 17.72
CA LEU A 123 5.07 4.09 17.97
C LEU A 123 4.35 4.08 19.32
N LEU A 124 5.07 4.47 20.35
CA LEU A 124 4.59 4.40 21.74
C LEU A 124 3.89 5.68 22.17
N GLY A 125 2.74 5.55 22.80
CA GLY A 125 2.10 6.63 23.54
C GLY A 125 2.72 6.80 24.95
N PRO A 126 2.26 7.81 25.73
CA PRO A 126 2.89 8.17 27.01
C PRO A 126 2.92 7.08 28.07
N GLU A 127 2.00 6.12 28.03
CA GLU A 127 1.85 5.03 28.98
C GLU A 127 2.19 3.66 28.38
N GLU A 128 2.65 3.65 27.14
CA GLU A 128 2.99 2.42 26.43
C GLU A 128 4.48 2.11 26.56
N HIS A 129 4.80 0.84 26.63
CA HIS A 129 6.18 0.36 26.75
C HIS A 129 6.41 -0.78 25.74
N ILE A 130 7.67 -0.96 25.36
CA ILE A 130 8.08 -2.09 24.54
C ILE A 130 7.82 -3.37 25.32
N PRO A 131 7.13 -4.36 24.73
CA PRO A 131 6.84 -5.62 25.40
C PRO A 131 8.10 -6.42 25.76
N GLU A 132 8.05 -7.13 26.87
CA GLU A 132 9.16 -7.96 27.35
C GLU A 132 9.57 -9.09 26.39
N TYR A 133 8.65 -9.53 25.52
CA TYR A 133 8.93 -10.55 24.49
C TYR A 133 9.76 -10.04 23.31
N VAL A 134 10.03 -8.75 23.23
CA VAL A 134 10.91 -8.18 22.20
C VAL A 134 12.36 -8.38 22.62
N ASP A 135 12.98 -9.43 22.10
CA ASP A 135 14.37 -9.79 22.35
C ASP A 135 15.32 -9.19 21.27
N ALA A 136 15.17 -7.90 21.02
CA ALA A 136 15.99 -7.17 20.08
C ALA A 136 16.49 -5.88 20.71
N GLU A 137 17.68 -5.45 20.32
CA GLU A 137 18.17 -4.13 20.71
C GLU A 137 17.28 -3.07 20.05
N VAL A 138 16.74 -2.18 20.88
CA VAL A 138 15.83 -1.13 20.44
C VAL A 138 16.48 0.22 20.68
N GLU A 139 16.57 1.00 19.62
CA GLU A 139 17.12 2.35 19.64
C GLU A 139 16.02 3.40 19.46
N ASP A 140 16.23 4.58 20.03
CA ASP A 140 15.37 5.72 19.79
C ASP A 140 15.56 6.23 18.35
N TYR A 141 14.44 6.38 17.62
CA TYR A 141 14.43 6.99 16.30
C TYR A 141 14.01 8.46 16.41
N GLU A 142 14.92 9.36 16.13
CA GLU A 142 14.65 10.78 16.11
C GLU A 142 13.99 11.21 14.78
N ILE A 143 12.77 11.72 14.89
CA ILE A 143 12.07 12.30 13.73
C ILE A 143 12.52 13.78 13.63
N PRO A 144 12.95 14.25 12.45
CA PRO A 144 13.29 15.65 12.23
C PRO A 144 12.15 16.61 12.60
N ALA A 145 12.49 17.88 12.82
CA ALA A 145 11.49 18.92 13.06
C ALA A 145 10.48 18.99 11.90
N VAL A 146 9.23 19.39 12.20
CA VAL A 146 8.14 19.38 11.19
C VAL A 146 8.51 20.21 9.94
N GLU A 147 9.21 21.31 10.14
CA GLU A 147 9.66 22.22 9.09
C GLU A 147 10.71 21.60 8.14
N GLU A 148 11.44 20.61 8.64
CA GLU A 148 12.48 19.89 7.90
C GLU A 148 11.93 18.64 7.16
N LEU A 149 10.72 18.21 7.50
CA LEU A 149 10.12 17.02 6.90
C LEU A 149 9.63 17.32 5.48
N PRO A 150 9.91 16.41 4.52
CA PRO A 150 9.35 16.53 3.18
C PRO A 150 7.83 16.38 3.21
N ALA A 151 7.15 16.80 2.16
CA ALA A 151 5.75 16.45 1.94
C ALA A 151 5.59 14.93 1.85
N PRO A 152 4.38 14.39 2.08
CA PRO A 152 4.11 12.97 1.86
C PRO A 152 4.59 12.50 0.48
N ALA A 153 5.36 11.42 0.44
CA ALA A 153 5.88 10.88 -0.80
C ALA A 153 4.74 10.35 -1.68
N LYS A 154 4.84 10.61 -3.00
CA LYS A 154 3.88 10.06 -3.96
C LYS A 154 4.43 8.77 -4.57
N PRO A 155 3.61 7.71 -4.67
CA PRO A 155 4.01 6.47 -5.34
C PRO A 155 4.37 6.71 -6.79
N LYS A 156 5.28 5.90 -7.33
CA LYS A 156 5.71 5.95 -8.74
C LYS A 156 4.66 5.40 -9.69
N MET A 157 3.80 4.50 -9.20
CA MET A 157 2.79 3.82 -9.99
C MET A 157 1.37 4.29 -9.63
N ALA A 158 0.45 4.04 -10.55
CA ALA A 158 -0.99 4.15 -10.34
C ALA A 158 -1.67 2.89 -10.86
N THR A 159 -2.78 2.50 -10.27
CA THR A 159 -3.52 1.30 -10.66
C THR A 159 -4.73 1.64 -11.51
N LEU A 160 -4.84 0.99 -12.66
CA LEU A 160 -6.03 1.00 -13.51
C LEU A 160 -6.88 -0.24 -13.24
N TYR A 161 -8.20 -0.03 -13.11
CA TYR A 161 -9.20 -1.07 -13.20
C TYR A 161 -9.71 -1.17 -14.64
N ILE A 162 -9.77 -2.38 -15.17
CA ILE A 162 -10.27 -2.69 -16.50
C ILE A 162 -11.43 -3.66 -16.35
N GLY A 163 -12.63 -3.26 -16.80
CA GLY A 163 -13.89 -3.98 -16.57
C GLY A 163 -14.09 -5.24 -17.40
N LYS A 164 -13.03 -5.86 -17.93
CA LYS A 164 -13.03 -7.11 -18.69
C LYS A 164 -11.90 -8.00 -18.26
N GLY A 165 -12.09 -9.32 -18.38
CA GLY A 165 -11.11 -10.31 -17.93
C GLY A 165 -11.07 -11.58 -18.78
N LYS A 166 -10.67 -12.70 -18.18
CA LYS A 166 -10.47 -14.00 -18.83
C LYS A 166 -11.74 -14.51 -19.52
N LYS A 167 -12.91 -14.31 -18.90
CA LYS A 167 -14.21 -14.72 -19.48
C LYS A 167 -14.59 -13.93 -20.76
N ASP A 168 -14.01 -12.76 -20.92
CA ASP A 168 -14.14 -11.95 -22.15
C ASP A 168 -13.00 -12.24 -23.14
N LYS A 169 -12.22 -13.30 -22.91
CA LYS A 169 -11.04 -13.70 -23.70
C LYS A 169 -9.96 -12.62 -23.77
N ILE A 170 -9.85 -11.82 -22.73
CA ILE A 170 -8.81 -10.80 -22.57
C ILE A 170 -7.61 -11.42 -21.83
N SER A 171 -6.44 -11.31 -22.42
CA SER A 171 -5.17 -11.74 -21.84
C SER A 171 -4.35 -10.57 -21.32
N LYS A 172 -3.31 -10.89 -20.56
CA LYS A 172 -2.31 -9.91 -20.11
C LYS A 172 -1.65 -9.19 -21.31
N GLY A 173 -1.34 -9.92 -22.38
CA GLY A 173 -0.79 -9.35 -23.61
C GLY A 173 -1.74 -8.41 -24.32
N ASP A 174 -3.05 -8.69 -24.29
CA ASP A 174 -4.07 -7.79 -24.87
C ASP A 174 -4.12 -6.46 -24.15
N ILE A 175 -4.03 -6.47 -22.80
CA ILE A 175 -3.99 -5.27 -21.98
C ILE A 175 -2.71 -4.49 -22.22
N LEU A 176 -1.57 -5.15 -22.23
CA LEU A 176 -0.28 -4.53 -22.52
C LEU A 176 -0.31 -3.83 -23.88
N GLY A 177 -0.76 -4.52 -24.92
CA GLY A 177 -0.89 -3.96 -26.26
C GLY A 177 -1.85 -2.78 -26.33
N PHE A 178 -2.98 -2.85 -25.65
CA PHE A 178 -3.96 -1.77 -25.55
C PHE A 178 -3.36 -0.51 -24.89
N LEU A 179 -2.70 -0.67 -23.75
CA LEU A 179 -2.07 0.44 -23.04
C LEU A 179 -0.93 1.08 -23.85
N CYS A 180 -0.18 0.30 -24.61
CA CYS A 180 0.85 0.82 -25.50
C CYS A 180 0.25 1.52 -26.73
N LYS A 181 -0.63 0.86 -27.46
CA LYS A 181 -1.15 1.36 -28.76
C LYS A 181 -2.20 2.46 -28.61
N LYS A 182 -3.13 2.30 -27.66
CA LYS A 182 -4.23 3.26 -27.41
C LYS A 182 -3.89 4.20 -26.26
N GLY A 183 -3.26 3.72 -25.20
CA GLY A 183 -2.86 4.53 -24.06
C GLY A 183 -1.66 5.43 -24.29
N GLY A 184 -0.83 5.13 -25.29
CA GLY A 184 0.37 5.88 -25.60
C GLY A 184 1.54 5.62 -24.66
N LEU A 185 1.55 4.48 -23.97
CA LEU A 185 2.61 4.09 -23.05
C LEU A 185 3.72 3.29 -23.73
N ASN A 186 4.93 3.45 -23.24
CA ASN A 186 6.01 2.50 -23.48
C ASN A 186 5.86 1.31 -22.53
N SER A 187 6.34 0.13 -22.92
CA SER A 187 6.29 -1.06 -22.06
C SER A 187 6.99 -0.87 -20.71
N SER A 188 8.03 -0.04 -20.66
CA SER A 188 8.75 0.32 -19.44
C SER A 188 7.92 1.16 -18.44
N GLU A 189 6.84 1.77 -18.91
CA GLU A 189 5.92 2.57 -18.10
C GLU A 189 4.73 1.73 -17.55
N ILE A 190 4.70 0.44 -17.86
CA ILE A 190 3.69 -0.51 -17.43
C ILE A 190 4.33 -1.51 -16.48
N GLY A 191 3.74 -1.66 -15.30
CA GLY A 191 4.16 -2.60 -14.28
C GLY A 191 3.33 -3.89 -14.30
N LYS A 192 3.02 -4.40 -13.11
CA LYS A 192 2.25 -5.63 -12.93
C LYS A 192 0.86 -5.54 -13.55
N ILE A 193 0.48 -6.57 -14.32
CA ILE A 193 -0.87 -6.74 -14.86
C ILE A 193 -1.44 -8.05 -14.31
N ASP A 194 -2.58 -7.99 -13.64
CA ASP A 194 -3.33 -9.16 -13.16
C ASP A 194 -4.68 -9.24 -13.84
N VAL A 195 -4.94 -10.35 -14.53
CA VAL A 195 -6.19 -10.60 -15.22
C VAL A 195 -7.01 -11.61 -14.43
N ASN A 196 -8.14 -11.15 -13.89
CA ASN A 196 -9.14 -11.98 -13.22
C ASN A 196 -10.24 -12.42 -14.20
N ASP A 197 -11.22 -13.17 -13.71
CA ASP A 197 -12.27 -13.72 -14.57
C ASP A 197 -13.06 -12.64 -15.34
N ARG A 198 -13.46 -11.58 -14.67
CA ARG A 198 -14.35 -10.54 -15.22
C ARG A 198 -13.74 -9.14 -15.26
N TYR A 199 -12.58 -8.94 -14.69
CA TYR A 199 -11.88 -7.67 -14.62
C TYR A 199 -10.38 -7.88 -14.57
N ALA A 200 -9.64 -6.81 -14.76
CA ALA A 200 -8.18 -6.81 -14.64
C ALA A 200 -7.69 -5.55 -13.94
N TYR A 201 -6.51 -5.65 -13.38
CA TYR A 201 -5.75 -4.52 -12.88
C TYR A 201 -4.45 -4.36 -13.66
N ALA A 202 -4.05 -3.11 -13.91
CA ALA A 202 -2.76 -2.79 -14.49
C ALA A 202 -2.11 -1.64 -13.73
N ALA A 203 -0.84 -1.80 -13.39
CA ALA A 203 -0.03 -0.72 -12.85
C ALA A 203 0.63 0.06 -13.99
N ILE A 204 0.55 1.37 -13.94
CA ILE A 204 1.18 2.27 -14.90
C ILE A 204 1.96 3.37 -14.19
N ALA A 205 2.92 3.97 -14.89
CA ALA A 205 3.64 5.12 -14.36
C ALA A 205 2.68 6.26 -14.00
N ARG A 206 2.70 6.69 -12.74
CA ARG A 206 1.76 7.70 -12.20
C ARG A 206 1.70 9.00 -13.02
N PRO A 207 2.82 9.57 -13.50
CA PRO A 207 2.77 10.78 -14.32
C PRO A 207 1.96 10.64 -15.62
N LYS A 208 1.77 9.41 -16.09
CA LYS A 208 1.03 9.11 -17.33
C LYS A 208 -0.46 8.86 -17.12
N LEU A 209 -0.93 8.75 -15.88
CA LEU A 209 -2.30 8.35 -15.53
C LEU A 209 -3.36 9.20 -16.25
N LYS A 210 -3.27 10.52 -16.14
CA LYS A 210 -4.25 11.44 -16.75
C LYS A 210 -4.29 11.31 -18.28
N SER A 211 -3.11 11.24 -18.90
CA SER A 211 -2.97 11.07 -20.34
C SER A 211 -3.56 9.74 -20.81
N VAL A 212 -3.25 8.64 -20.13
CA VAL A 212 -3.78 7.31 -20.46
C VAL A 212 -5.29 7.27 -20.35
N LEU A 213 -5.87 7.75 -19.25
CA LEU A 213 -7.33 7.78 -19.07
C LEU A 213 -8.05 8.58 -20.16
N ASN A 214 -7.45 9.69 -20.61
CA ASN A 214 -8.00 10.46 -21.72
C ASN A 214 -7.89 9.70 -23.06
N ASN A 215 -6.75 9.09 -23.32
CA ASN A 215 -6.46 8.40 -24.58
C ASN A 215 -7.32 7.14 -24.77
N VAL A 216 -7.61 6.41 -23.69
CA VAL A 216 -8.36 5.16 -23.77
C VAL A 216 -9.88 5.33 -23.63
N LYS A 217 -10.35 6.55 -23.41
CA LYS A 217 -11.76 6.84 -23.24
C LYS A 217 -12.55 6.43 -24.49
N GLY A 218 -13.50 5.51 -24.32
CA GLY A 218 -14.32 5.00 -25.43
C GLY A 218 -13.65 4.00 -26.36
N GLU A 219 -12.37 3.69 -26.12
CA GLU A 219 -11.63 2.70 -26.90
C GLU A 219 -12.02 1.27 -26.53
N LYS A 220 -11.74 0.34 -27.44
CA LYS A 220 -12.04 -1.09 -27.29
C LYS A 220 -10.76 -1.89 -27.08
N ILE A 221 -10.81 -2.90 -26.22
CA ILE A 221 -9.79 -3.92 -26.13
C ILE A 221 -10.28 -5.13 -26.94
N LYS A 222 -9.53 -5.55 -27.95
CA LYS A 222 -9.86 -6.72 -28.78
C LYS A 222 -11.30 -6.65 -29.34
N GLY A 223 -11.74 -5.46 -29.74
CA GLY A 223 -13.08 -5.22 -30.23
C GLY A 223 -14.20 -5.13 -29.18
N VAL A 224 -13.86 -5.31 -27.89
CA VAL A 224 -14.81 -5.28 -26.78
C VAL A 224 -14.73 -3.93 -26.06
N LYS A 225 -15.85 -3.25 -25.92
CA LYS A 225 -15.95 -2.01 -25.14
C LYS A 225 -15.75 -2.31 -23.66
N THR A 226 -14.91 -1.54 -23.00
CA THR A 226 -14.59 -1.74 -21.59
C THR A 226 -14.49 -0.42 -20.83
N ILE A 227 -14.69 -0.50 -19.53
CA ILE A 227 -14.44 0.59 -18.60
C ILE A 227 -12.96 0.53 -18.20
N VAL A 228 -12.30 1.68 -18.19
CA VAL A 228 -10.94 1.87 -17.65
C VAL A 228 -10.98 3.06 -16.71
N GLU A 229 -10.67 2.84 -15.46
CA GLU A 229 -10.71 3.87 -14.43
C GLU A 229 -9.58 3.69 -13.40
N GLU A 230 -9.23 4.76 -12.71
CA GLU A 230 -8.26 4.70 -11.61
C GLU A 230 -8.86 4.00 -10.39
N VAL A 231 -8.07 3.13 -9.78
CA VAL A 231 -8.35 2.57 -8.45
C VAL A 231 -7.71 3.47 -7.40
N ARG A 232 -8.54 4.07 -6.54
CA ARG A 232 -8.13 4.96 -5.45
C ARG A 232 -8.19 4.26 -4.10
#